data_18c6ca6d90e3fbe0642123fbd06654fb
#
_entry.id   18c6ca6d90e3fbe0642123fbd06654fb
#
_cell.length_a   1.000
_cell.length_b   1.000
_cell.length_c   1.000
_cell.angle_alpha   90.00
_cell.angle_beta   90.00
_cell.angle_gamma   90.00
#
_symmetry.space_group_name_H-M   'P 1'
#
loop_
_entity.id
_entity.type
_entity.pdbx_description
1 polymer ?
#
loop_
_entity_poly.entity_id
_entity_poly.type
_entity_poly.pdbx_seq_one_letter_code
_entity_poly.pdbx_strand_id
1 'polypeptide(L)'
;GEIGGNMNLYAYGKEDDQKWIIVDMGVSFADDSIPGIDLIMPDAGFIIDKKDDLLGIVLTHAHEDHIGAVVHLWPSLKCKMYATPFTAALILEKFKEKKIDISSYLEIVPLNSKIKLGSFEIDFVTLTHSILEPNGLSIKTPLGTVLHTGDWKIDPNPLIGGQIDEQKLKSIGDAGVSAMICDSTNIFSPGRAGSESEVRDX
;
A
#
# COMPACT_ATOMS: atom_id res chain seq x y z
N GLY A 1 -12.00 12.18 6.99
CA GLY A 1 -11.30 11.33 6.07
C GLY A 1 -11.63 11.65 4.63
N GLU A 2 -10.73 11.28 3.76
CA GLU A 2 -10.84 11.43 2.32
C GLU A 2 -10.61 10.08 1.66
N ILE A 3 -11.13 9.89 0.48
CA ILE A 3 -10.90 8.69 -0.32
C ILE A 3 -9.83 9.02 -1.37
N GLY A 4 -8.86 8.16 -1.51
CA GLY A 4 -7.72 8.38 -2.40
C GLY A 4 -6.54 9.04 -1.70
N GLY A 5 -5.44 9.22 -2.41
CA GLY A 5 -4.24 9.86 -1.89
C GLY A 5 -3.63 9.12 -0.70
N ASN A 6 -3.70 7.80 -0.72
CA ASN A 6 -3.27 6.96 0.40
C ASN A 6 -1.77 7.11 0.67
N MET A 7 -1.42 7.48 1.90
CA MET A 7 -0.04 7.52 2.37
C MET A 7 -0.06 7.32 3.88
N ASN A 8 0.50 6.22 4.34
CA ASN A 8 0.48 5.86 5.75
C ASN A 8 1.90 5.75 6.27
N LEU A 9 2.16 6.38 7.42
CA LEU A 9 3.47 6.38 8.05
C LEU A 9 3.42 5.49 9.30
N TYR A 10 4.39 4.61 9.42
CA TYR A 10 4.56 3.77 10.61
C TYR A 10 5.94 4.05 11.20
N ALA A 11 5.98 4.21 12.51
CA ALA A 11 7.21 4.48 13.24
C ALA A 11 7.42 3.46 14.35
N TYR A 12 8.67 3.10 14.57
CA TYR A 12 9.06 2.29 15.73
C TYR A 12 10.38 2.81 16.28
N GLY A 13 10.45 2.94 17.59
CA GLY A 13 11.64 3.37 18.33
C GLY A 13 11.30 4.37 19.41
N LYS A 14 12.33 4.83 20.11
CA LYS A 14 12.19 5.92 21.09
C LYS A 14 11.94 7.23 20.36
N GLU A 15 11.26 8.16 21.01
CA GLU A 15 10.82 9.43 20.43
C GLU A 15 11.88 10.15 19.59
N ASP A 16 13.13 10.13 20.06
CA ASP A 16 14.24 10.81 19.38
C ASP A 16 15.04 9.91 18.41
N ASP A 17 14.65 8.63 18.28
CA ASP A 17 15.38 7.67 17.43
C ASP A 17 14.38 6.70 16.76
N GLN A 18 13.32 7.25 16.22
CA GLN A 18 12.32 6.45 15.51
C GLN A 18 12.78 6.16 14.08
N LYS A 19 12.59 4.92 13.66
CA LYS A 19 12.73 4.53 12.26
C LYS A 19 11.34 4.43 11.64
N TRP A 20 11.24 4.81 10.38
CA TRP A 20 9.97 5.01 9.69
C TRP A 20 9.87 4.11 8.46
N ILE A 21 8.67 3.70 8.13
CA ILE A 21 8.33 3.16 6.81
C ILE A 21 7.10 3.91 6.30
N ILE A 22 7.00 4.00 4.98
CA ILE A 22 5.80 4.52 4.29
C ILE A 22 5.08 3.31 3.69
N VAL A 23 3.76 3.26 3.83
CA VAL A 23 2.91 2.32 3.10
C VAL A 23 2.06 3.14 2.14
N ASP A 24 2.30 2.90 0.85
CA ASP A 24 1.67 3.58 -0.29
C ASP A 24 2.00 5.08 -0.37
N MET A 25 1.90 5.62 -1.56
CA MET A 25 2.04 7.06 -1.86
C MET A 25 1.17 7.34 -3.08
N GLY A 26 -0.12 7.56 -2.84
CA GLY A 26 -1.09 7.72 -3.89
C GLY A 26 -1.45 9.16 -4.20
N VAL A 27 -2.26 9.34 -5.24
CA VAL A 27 -2.84 10.64 -5.60
C VAL A 27 -4.36 10.60 -5.41
N SER A 28 -4.94 11.78 -5.24
CA SER A 28 -6.37 11.99 -5.45
C SER A 28 -6.55 12.86 -6.68
N PHE A 29 -7.71 12.79 -7.28
CA PHE A 29 -8.05 13.65 -8.41
C PHE A 29 -8.88 14.82 -7.90
N ALA A 30 -8.53 16.02 -8.33
CA ALA A 30 -9.28 17.21 -7.96
C ALA A 30 -10.66 17.20 -8.63
N ASP A 31 -11.63 17.76 -7.95
CA ASP A 31 -12.97 17.95 -8.49
C ASP A 31 -13.16 19.41 -8.98
N ASP A 32 -14.35 19.72 -9.44
CA ASP A 32 -14.69 21.02 -10.00
C ASP A 32 -14.55 22.19 -8.99
N SER A 33 -14.41 21.89 -7.71
CA SER A 33 -14.25 22.92 -6.68
C SER A 33 -12.86 23.56 -6.69
N ILE A 34 -11.88 22.93 -7.38
CA ILE A 34 -10.49 23.40 -7.42
C ILE A 34 -10.06 23.53 -8.91
N PRO A 35 -10.56 24.56 -9.63
CA PRO A 35 -10.28 24.68 -11.06
C PRO A 35 -8.78 24.82 -11.34
N GLY A 36 -8.31 24.10 -12.37
CA GLY A 36 -6.92 24.16 -12.81
C GLY A 36 -5.99 23.22 -12.08
N ILE A 37 -6.50 22.43 -11.16
CA ILE A 37 -5.75 21.38 -10.46
C ILE A 37 -6.26 20.02 -10.95
N ASP A 38 -5.37 19.16 -11.42
CA ASP A 38 -5.73 17.81 -11.86
C ASP A 38 -5.44 16.75 -10.80
N LEU A 39 -4.32 16.92 -10.08
CA LEU A 39 -3.84 15.93 -9.12
C LEU A 39 -3.57 16.57 -7.77
N ILE A 40 -3.94 15.87 -6.73
CA ILE A 40 -3.65 16.22 -5.34
C ILE A 40 -2.77 15.11 -4.76
N MET A 41 -1.71 15.49 -4.09
CA MET A 41 -0.75 14.56 -3.46
C MET A 41 -0.70 14.79 -1.96
N PRO A 42 -0.39 13.75 -1.18
CA PRO A 42 -0.17 13.94 0.26
C PRO A 42 0.97 14.91 0.52
N ASP A 43 0.86 15.68 1.59
CA ASP A 43 1.99 16.51 2.05
C ASP A 43 3.03 15.61 2.71
N ALA A 44 4.15 15.44 2.04
CA ALA A 44 5.25 14.60 2.51
C ALA A 44 6.30 15.37 3.31
N GLY A 45 6.07 16.64 3.63
CA GLY A 45 7.06 17.50 4.32
C GLY A 45 7.62 16.85 5.58
N PHE A 46 6.74 16.33 6.43
CA PHE A 46 7.14 15.68 7.68
C PHE A 46 8.14 14.54 7.45
N ILE A 47 7.86 13.63 6.51
CA ILE A 47 8.72 12.46 6.33
C ILE A 47 9.97 12.81 5.50
N ILE A 48 9.91 13.84 4.67
CA ILE A 48 11.09 14.35 3.95
C ILE A 48 12.13 14.87 4.97
N ASP A 49 11.67 15.57 6.01
CA ASP A 49 12.55 16.05 7.08
C ASP A 49 13.18 14.89 7.88
N LYS A 50 12.58 13.70 7.84
CA LYS A 50 13.04 12.50 8.55
C LYS A 50 13.60 11.43 7.59
N LYS A 51 13.94 11.81 6.36
CA LYS A 51 14.35 10.84 5.33
C LYS A 51 15.56 9.98 5.72
N ASP A 52 16.43 10.47 6.57
CA ASP A 52 17.60 9.71 7.04
C ASP A 52 17.20 8.56 7.97
N ASP A 53 16.01 8.62 8.53
CA ASP A 53 15.43 7.57 9.38
C ASP A 53 14.36 6.75 8.65
N LEU A 54 14.13 7.04 7.37
CA LEU A 54 13.17 6.33 6.55
C LEU A 54 13.80 5.06 5.96
N LEU A 55 13.28 3.90 6.35
CA LEU A 55 13.81 2.60 5.94
C LEU A 55 13.33 2.18 4.56
N GLY A 56 12.18 2.67 4.12
CA GLY A 56 11.66 2.35 2.80
C GLY A 56 10.18 2.62 2.63
N ILE A 57 9.74 2.43 1.38
CA ILE A 57 8.34 2.55 0.96
C ILE A 57 7.86 1.14 0.58
N VAL A 58 6.74 0.72 1.12
CA VAL A 58 6.12 -0.59 0.82
C VAL A 58 4.81 -0.31 0.08
N LEU A 59 4.65 -0.89 -1.11
CA LEU A 59 3.51 -0.62 -1.97
C LEU A 59 2.57 -1.82 -1.97
N THR A 60 1.29 -1.57 -1.63
CA THR A 60 0.30 -2.64 -1.48
C THR A 60 -0.21 -3.14 -2.83
N HIS A 61 -0.53 -2.23 -3.74
CA HIS A 61 -1.03 -2.57 -5.08
C HIS A 61 -0.91 -1.35 -6.00
N ALA A 62 -1.27 -1.52 -7.27
CA ALA A 62 -0.88 -0.59 -8.34
C ALA A 62 -1.94 0.45 -8.75
N HIS A 63 -2.99 0.67 -7.96
CA HIS A 63 -3.94 1.76 -8.23
C HIS A 63 -3.30 3.13 -7.99
N GLU A 64 -3.75 4.14 -8.75
CA GLU A 64 -3.15 5.48 -8.70
C GLU A 64 -3.26 6.14 -7.33
N ASP A 65 -4.34 5.88 -6.61
CA ASP A 65 -4.51 6.40 -5.26
C ASP A 65 -3.62 5.70 -4.21
N HIS A 66 -2.79 4.73 -4.65
CA HIS A 66 -1.78 4.04 -3.83
C HIS A 66 -0.36 4.25 -4.34
N ILE A 67 -0.15 4.40 -5.68
CA ILE A 67 1.21 4.58 -6.22
C ILE A 67 1.41 5.86 -7.03
N GLY A 68 0.35 6.63 -7.30
CA GLY A 68 0.42 7.75 -8.24
C GLY A 68 1.38 8.86 -7.83
N ALA A 69 1.58 9.08 -6.52
CA ALA A 69 2.49 10.13 -6.05
C ALA A 69 3.95 9.66 -5.94
N VAL A 70 4.22 8.35 -6.10
CA VAL A 70 5.58 7.81 -5.90
C VAL A 70 6.59 8.53 -6.81
N VAL A 71 6.27 8.65 -8.10
CA VAL A 71 7.20 9.24 -9.08
C VAL A 71 7.47 10.72 -8.80
N HIS A 72 6.57 11.39 -8.11
CA HIS A 72 6.67 12.83 -7.78
C HIS A 72 7.41 13.08 -6.46
N LEU A 73 7.13 12.28 -5.43
CA LEU A 73 7.64 12.51 -4.08
C LEU A 73 8.94 11.76 -3.80
N TRP A 74 9.15 10.58 -4.42
CA TRP A 74 10.34 9.76 -4.19
C TRP A 74 11.66 10.49 -4.44
N PRO A 75 11.79 11.41 -5.46
CA PRO A 75 13.08 12.11 -5.64
C PRO A 75 13.57 12.88 -4.42
N SER A 76 12.65 13.31 -3.54
CA SER A 76 13.01 13.98 -2.28
C SER A 76 13.36 13.00 -1.16
N LEU A 77 12.92 11.74 -1.26
CA LEU A 77 13.12 10.71 -0.25
C LEU A 77 14.33 9.80 -0.55
N LYS A 78 14.45 9.35 -1.79
CA LYS A 78 15.55 8.51 -2.31
C LYS A 78 15.81 7.27 -1.45
N CYS A 79 14.77 6.59 -1.03
CA CYS A 79 14.86 5.37 -0.22
C CYS A 79 14.48 4.14 -1.05
N LYS A 80 14.69 2.95 -0.48
CA LYS A 80 14.27 1.68 -1.10
C LYS A 80 12.75 1.62 -1.22
N MET A 81 12.28 0.97 -2.28
CA MET A 81 10.86 0.69 -2.53
C MET A 81 10.67 -0.82 -2.66
N TYR A 82 9.58 -1.32 -2.14
CA TYR A 82 9.27 -2.77 -2.11
C TYR A 82 7.89 -2.98 -2.70
N ALA A 83 7.79 -3.82 -3.70
CA ALA A 83 6.52 -4.08 -4.40
C ALA A 83 6.50 -5.47 -5.02
N THR A 84 5.31 -6.06 -5.13
CA THR A 84 5.15 -7.32 -5.86
C THR A 84 5.32 -7.09 -7.37
N PRO A 85 5.54 -8.14 -8.18
CA PRO A 85 5.96 -7.96 -9.59
C PRO A 85 5.08 -7.03 -10.42
N PHE A 86 3.75 -7.15 -10.31
CA PHE A 86 2.85 -6.32 -11.12
C PHE A 86 2.99 -4.84 -10.75
N THR A 87 2.95 -4.53 -9.46
CA THR A 87 3.09 -3.15 -8.96
C THR A 87 4.47 -2.59 -9.33
N ALA A 88 5.52 -3.42 -9.18
CA ALA A 88 6.89 -3.02 -9.53
C ALA A 88 7.02 -2.67 -11.02
N ALA A 89 6.37 -3.44 -11.90
CA ALA A 89 6.41 -3.17 -13.34
C ALA A 89 5.81 -1.79 -13.65
N LEU A 90 4.67 -1.44 -13.03
CA LEU A 90 4.04 -0.15 -13.26
C LEU A 90 4.87 1.01 -12.68
N ILE A 91 5.48 0.80 -11.51
CA ILE A 91 6.42 1.78 -10.94
C ILE A 91 7.60 2.01 -11.89
N LEU A 92 8.18 0.96 -12.43
CA LEU A 92 9.30 1.08 -13.40
C LEU A 92 8.89 1.90 -14.62
N GLU A 93 7.70 1.67 -15.18
CA GLU A 93 7.22 2.43 -16.33
C GLU A 93 7.04 3.92 -15.99
N LYS A 94 6.44 4.25 -14.84
CA LYS A 94 6.28 5.63 -14.40
C LYS A 94 7.62 6.36 -14.29
N PHE A 95 8.63 5.72 -13.70
CA PHE A 95 9.97 6.32 -13.55
C PHE A 95 10.72 6.42 -14.89
N LYS A 96 10.52 5.44 -15.77
CA LYS A 96 11.09 5.46 -17.13
C LYS A 96 10.58 6.68 -17.92
N GLU A 97 9.28 6.98 -17.82
CA GLU A 97 8.70 8.18 -18.46
C GLU A 97 9.39 9.47 -17.98
N LYS A 98 9.78 9.52 -16.73
CA LYS A 98 10.50 10.66 -16.13
C LYS A 98 12.02 10.59 -16.35
N LYS A 99 12.52 9.52 -16.98
CA LYS A 99 13.96 9.27 -17.23
C LYS A 99 14.76 9.18 -15.93
N ILE A 100 14.18 8.58 -14.89
CA ILE A 100 14.82 8.37 -13.59
C ILE A 100 15.08 6.87 -13.44
N ASP A 101 16.34 6.51 -13.19
CA ASP A 101 16.73 5.11 -12.94
C ASP A 101 16.57 4.79 -11.47
N ILE A 102 15.71 3.83 -11.17
CA ILE A 102 15.44 3.33 -9.82
C ILE A 102 15.88 1.87 -9.62
N SER A 103 16.66 1.33 -10.55
CA SER A 103 17.02 -0.09 -10.53
C SER A 103 17.71 -0.54 -9.22
N SER A 104 18.47 0.36 -8.59
CA SER A 104 19.13 0.07 -7.31
C SER A 104 18.24 0.34 -6.09
N TYR A 105 17.04 0.85 -6.30
CA TYR A 105 16.12 1.24 -5.22
C TYR A 105 14.85 0.42 -5.16
N LEU A 106 14.43 -0.21 -6.27
CA LEU A 106 13.21 -1.01 -6.31
C LEU A 106 13.54 -2.48 -6.10
N GLU A 107 12.98 -3.04 -5.05
CA GLU A 107 13.10 -4.47 -4.73
C GLU A 107 11.78 -5.17 -5.02
N ILE A 108 11.83 -6.14 -5.93
CA ILE A 108 10.66 -6.92 -6.32
C ILE A 108 10.49 -8.07 -5.32
N VAL A 109 9.37 -8.07 -4.62
CA VAL A 109 9.07 -8.98 -3.53
C VAL A 109 8.14 -10.09 -4.03
N PRO A 110 8.48 -11.37 -3.84
CA PRO A 110 7.54 -12.45 -4.21
C PRO A 110 6.21 -12.34 -3.48
N LEU A 111 5.14 -12.81 -4.13
CA LEU A 111 3.81 -12.87 -3.50
C LEU A 111 3.87 -13.70 -2.21
N ASN A 112 3.11 -13.26 -1.22
CA ASN A 112 2.99 -13.93 0.08
C ASN A 112 4.32 -14.10 0.82
N SER A 113 5.32 -13.27 0.51
CA SER A 113 6.62 -13.32 1.16
C SER A 113 6.71 -12.29 2.31
N LYS A 114 7.83 -12.33 2.99
CA LYS A 114 8.11 -11.47 4.14
C LYS A 114 9.41 -10.71 3.91
N ILE A 115 9.42 -9.44 4.29
CA ILE A 115 10.64 -8.61 4.27
C ILE A 115 10.90 -8.08 5.69
N LYS A 116 12.14 -7.67 5.91
CA LYS A 116 12.52 -7.06 7.20
C LYS A 116 13.20 -5.72 6.96
N LEU A 117 12.65 -4.68 7.57
CA LEU A 117 13.18 -3.30 7.50
C LEU A 117 13.44 -2.84 8.94
N GLY A 118 14.69 -2.91 9.36
CA GLY A 118 15.02 -2.62 10.76
C GLY A 118 14.26 -3.51 11.73
N SER A 119 13.44 -2.90 12.58
CA SER A 119 12.60 -3.64 13.54
C SER A 119 11.23 -4.03 12.97
N PHE A 120 10.91 -3.63 11.74
CA PHE A 120 9.64 -4.01 11.10
C PHE A 120 9.82 -5.33 10.36
N GLU A 121 8.97 -6.32 10.69
CA GLU A 121 8.79 -7.53 9.89
C GLU A 121 7.48 -7.36 9.13
N ILE A 122 7.54 -7.32 7.81
CA ILE A 122 6.38 -7.01 6.97
C ILE A 122 6.07 -8.22 6.11
N ASP A 123 4.89 -8.76 6.30
CA ASP A 123 4.41 -9.97 5.62
C ASP A 123 3.36 -9.56 4.60
N PHE A 124 3.62 -9.80 3.32
CA PHE A 124 2.67 -9.54 2.24
C PHE A 124 1.61 -10.64 2.25
N VAL A 125 0.36 -10.25 2.22
CA VAL A 125 -0.78 -11.18 2.27
C VAL A 125 -1.64 -10.94 1.04
N THR A 126 -1.75 -11.93 0.17
CA THR A 126 -2.58 -11.81 -1.04
C THR A 126 -4.04 -11.63 -0.64
N LEU A 127 -4.66 -10.60 -1.19
CA LEU A 127 -6.07 -10.28 -1.02
C LEU A 127 -6.79 -10.33 -2.38
N THR A 128 -8.05 -9.96 -2.41
CA THR A 128 -8.80 -9.76 -3.65
C THR A 128 -9.24 -8.30 -3.76
N HIS A 129 -9.15 -7.78 -4.97
CA HIS A 129 -9.51 -6.41 -5.33
C HIS A 129 -9.56 -6.33 -6.86
N SER A 130 -9.97 -5.20 -7.41
CA SER A 130 -10.16 -5.01 -8.87
C SER A 130 -8.85 -4.78 -9.63
N ILE A 131 -7.74 -5.37 -9.19
CA ILE A 131 -6.42 -5.26 -9.81
C ILE A 131 -5.62 -6.53 -9.53
N LEU A 132 -4.54 -6.75 -10.29
CA LEU A 132 -3.63 -7.87 -10.07
C LEU A 132 -2.77 -7.64 -8.82
N GLU A 133 -2.52 -8.73 -8.10
CA GLU A 133 -1.61 -8.76 -6.95
C GLU A 133 -1.92 -7.73 -5.86
N PRO A 134 -3.18 -7.61 -5.41
CA PRO A 134 -3.46 -6.73 -4.28
C PRO A 134 -2.97 -7.39 -2.99
N ASN A 135 -2.31 -6.61 -2.15
CA ASN A 135 -1.72 -7.12 -0.90
C ASN A 135 -2.20 -6.33 0.30
N GLY A 136 -2.56 -7.05 1.36
CA GLY A 136 -2.52 -6.49 2.69
C GLY A 136 -1.14 -6.71 3.29
N LEU A 137 -0.83 -6.02 4.36
CA LEU A 137 0.46 -6.11 5.05
C LEU A 137 0.23 -6.42 6.52
N SER A 138 0.86 -7.48 7.02
CA SER A 138 1.01 -7.68 8.47
C SER A 138 2.33 -7.03 8.86
N ILE A 139 2.26 -5.93 9.59
CA ILE A 139 3.44 -5.13 9.99
C ILE A 139 3.69 -5.39 11.47
N LYS A 140 4.71 -6.19 11.75
CA LYS A 140 5.05 -6.61 13.10
C LYS A 140 6.28 -5.86 13.61
N THR A 141 6.21 -5.42 14.86
CA THR A 141 7.34 -4.84 15.60
C THR A 141 7.36 -5.49 17.00
N PRO A 142 8.40 -5.24 17.81
CA PRO A 142 8.37 -5.72 19.21
C PRO A 142 7.20 -5.21 20.05
N LEU A 143 6.50 -4.16 19.63
CA LEU A 143 5.31 -3.64 20.34
C LEU A 143 4.01 -4.35 19.95
N GLY A 144 4.01 -5.10 18.85
CA GLY A 144 2.80 -5.77 18.38
C GLY A 144 2.70 -5.76 16.87
N THR A 145 1.53 -6.18 16.38
CA THR A 145 1.25 -6.34 14.95
C THR A 145 0.14 -5.38 14.53
N VAL A 146 0.36 -4.68 13.43
CA VAL A 146 -0.68 -3.91 12.74
C VAL A 146 -1.04 -4.66 11.47
N LEU A 147 -2.34 -4.85 11.22
CA LEU A 147 -2.83 -5.33 9.94
C LEU A 147 -3.27 -4.12 9.11
N HIS A 148 -2.58 -3.88 7.99
CA HIS A 148 -2.90 -2.83 7.02
C HIS A 148 -3.50 -3.52 5.81
N THR A 149 -4.79 -3.31 5.53
CA THR A 149 -5.47 -4.08 4.48
C THR A 149 -5.12 -3.61 3.06
N GLY A 150 -4.70 -2.35 2.89
CA GLY A 150 -4.81 -1.75 1.58
C GLY A 150 -6.28 -1.75 1.17
N ASP A 151 -6.56 -1.72 -0.11
CA ASP A 151 -7.93 -1.88 -0.63
C ASP A 151 -8.24 -3.36 -0.77
N TRP A 152 -9.41 -3.76 -0.32
CA TRP A 152 -9.77 -5.17 -0.31
C TRP A 152 -11.27 -5.40 -0.40
N LYS A 153 -11.57 -6.59 -0.86
CA LYS A 153 -12.93 -7.11 -0.92
C LYS A 153 -12.82 -8.62 -0.75
N ILE A 154 -13.72 -9.23 -0.03
CA ILE A 154 -13.76 -10.70 0.07
C ILE A 154 -14.59 -11.21 -1.09
N ASP A 155 -13.94 -11.72 -2.12
CA ASP A 155 -14.59 -12.29 -3.29
C ASP A 155 -14.13 -13.75 -3.44
N PRO A 156 -15.03 -14.71 -3.27
CA PRO A 156 -14.67 -16.11 -3.43
C PRO A 156 -14.41 -16.52 -4.90
N ASN A 157 -14.88 -15.71 -5.85
CA ASN A 157 -14.77 -15.99 -7.28
C ASN A 157 -14.23 -14.78 -8.06
N PRO A 158 -13.01 -14.31 -7.73
CA PRO A 158 -12.47 -13.15 -8.43
C PRO A 158 -12.20 -13.46 -9.90
N LEU A 159 -12.44 -12.50 -10.78
CA LEU A 159 -12.12 -12.61 -12.20
C LEU A 159 -10.66 -12.29 -12.48
N ILE A 160 -10.04 -11.52 -11.61
CA ILE A 160 -8.66 -11.04 -11.77
C ILE A 160 -7.87 -11.44 -10.53
N GLY A 161 -6.65 -11.96 -10.75
CA GLY A 161 -5.74 -12.31 -9.66
C GLY A 161 -6.04 -13.64 -9.00
N GLY A 162 -5.45 -13.84 -7.85
CA GLY A 162 -5.61 -15.05 -7.05
C GLY A 162 -6.69 -14.90 -5.99
N GLN A 163 -7.04 -16.00 -5.38
CA GLN A 163 -7.95 -15.99 -4.22
C GLN A 163 -7.25 -15.42 -3.00
N ILE A 164 -8.05 -14.88 -2.10
CA ILE A 164 -7.57 -14.35 -0.81
C ILE A 164 -6.93 -15.49 0.01
N ASP A 165 -5.82 -15.20 0.66
CA ASP A 165 -5.13 -16.17 1.52
C ASP A 165 -5.77 -16.16 2.93
N GLU A 166 -6.94 -16.80 3.02
CA GLU A 166 -7.71 -16.85 4.27
C GLU A 166 -6.94 -17.52 5.41
N GLN A 167 -6.14 -18.55 5.09
CA GLN A 167 -5.37 -19.26 6.11
C GLN A 167 -4.32 -18.35 6.74
N LYS A 168 -3.66 -17.57 5.91
CA LYS A 168 -2.66 -16.61 6.38
C LYS A 168 -3.32 -15.50 7.22
N LEU A 169 -4.45 -14.95 6.73
CA LEU A 169 -5.20 -13.94 7.49
C LEU A 169 -5.64 -14.48 8.86
N LYS A 170 -6.17 -15.72 8.88
CA LYS A 170 -6.58 -16.35 10.13
C LYS A 170 -5.39 -16.52 11.07
N SER A 171 -4.25 -16.99 10.56
CA SER A 171 -3.06 -17.19 11.41
C SER A 171 -2.54 -15.86 11.99
N ILE A 172 -2.64 -14.76 11.23
CA ILE A 172 -2.28 -13.42 11.73
C ILE A 172 -3.24 -13.00 12.85
N GLY A 173 -4.54 -13.22 12.64
CA GLY A 173 -5.56 -12.94 13.67
C GLY A 173 -5.35 -13.76 14.94
N ASP A 174 -5.11 -15.06 14.80
CA ASP A 174 -4.88 -15.97 15.94
C ASP A 174 -3.61 -15.58 16.72
N ALA A 175 -2.59 -15.06 16.04
CA ALA A 175 -1.36 -14.58 16.68
C ALA A 175 -1.55 -13.25 17.43
N GLY A 176 -2.61 -12.53 17.15
CA GLY A 176 -2.97 -11.27 17.77
C GLY A 176 -2.59 -10.04 16.96
N VAL A 177 -3.58 -9.21 16.71
CA VAL A 177 -3.44 -7.94 15.98
C VAL A 177 -3.74 -6.79 16.95
N SER A 178 -2.79 -5.89 17.13
CA SER A 178 -2.91 -4.76 18.06
C SER A 178 -3.73 -3.61 17.47
N ALA A 179 -3.68 -3.46 16.14
CA ALA A 179 -4.42 -2.41 15.43
C ALA A 179 -4.66 -2.85 13.99
N MET A 180 -5.72 -2.32 13.40
CA MET A 180 -6.07 -2.58 12.00
C MET A 180 -6.27 -1.25 11.30
N ILE A 181 -5.57 -1.04 10.18
CA ILE A 181 -5.77 0.08 9.27
C ILE A 181 -6.50 -0.50 8.07
N CYS A 182 -7.74 -0.12 7.88
CA CYS A 182 -8.66 -0.83 7.01
C CYS A 182 -9.32 0.11 6.00
N ASP A 183 -9.34 -0.30 4.74
CA ASP A 183 -10.25 0.29 3.76
C ASP A 183 -11.69 0.16 4.29
N SER A 184 -12.39 1.26 4.32
CA SER A 184 -13.78 1.33 4.79
C SER A 184 -14.63 2.20 3.87
N THR A 185 -14.28 2.27 2.60
CA THR A 185 -14.94 3.10 1.58
C THR A 185 -16.45 2.86 1.57
N ASN A 186 -16.88 1.63 1.70
CA ASN A 186 -18.30 1.24 1.62
C ASN A 186 -18.98 0.97 2.97
N ILE A 187 -18.39 1.46 4.07
CA ILE A 187 -18.88 1.15 5.43
C ILE A 187 -20.35 1.57 5.66
N PHE A 188 -20.81 2.60 4.96
CA PHE A 188 -22.19 3.09 5.09
C PHE A 188 -23.13 2.49 4.03
N SER A 189 -22.64 1.66 3.10
CA SER A 189 -23.45 1.04 2.07
C SER A 189 -24.09 -0.25 2.62
N PRO A 190 -25.41 -0.37 2.67
CA PRO A 190 -26.04 -1.58 3.20
C PRO A 190 -25.93 -2.75 2.20
N GLY A 191 -25.91 -3.96 2.73
CA GLY A 191 -25.91 -5.17 1.92
C GLY A 191 -24.54 -5.81 1.81
N ARG A 192 -24.38 -6.64 0.80
CA ARG A 192 -23.12 -7.34 0.50
C ARG A 192 -22.55 -6.85 -0.82
N ALA A 193 -21.24 -6.76 -0.91
CA ALA A 193 -20.59 -6.59 -2.20
C ALA A 193 -20.82 -7.85 -3.04
N GLY A 194 -21.30 -7.69 -4.27
CA GLY A 194 -21.43 -8.80 -5.21
C GLY A 194 -20.04 -9.29 -5.66
N SER A 195 -20.00 -10.51 -6.20
CA SER A 195 -18.76 -11.02 -6.77
C SER A 195 -18.52 -10.42 -8.17
N GLU A 196 -17.28 -10.42 -8.62
CA GLU A 196 -16.93 -9.97 -9.97
C GLU A 196 -17.61 -10.84 -11.04
N SER A 197 -17.73 -12.15 -10.78
CA SER A 197 -18.43 -13.07 -11.70
C SER A 197 -19.91 -12.72 -11.85
N GLU A 198 -20.59 -12.29 -10.77
CA GLU A 198 -21.98 -11.84 -10.86
C GLU A 198 -22.14 -10.60 -11.75
N VAL A 199 -21.21 -9.67 -11.65
CA VAL A 199 -21.21 -8.45 -12.49
C VAL A 199 -20.96 -8.80 -13.96
N ARG A 200 -20.06 -9.72 -14.25
CA ARG A 200 -19.78 -10.17 -15.62
C ARG A 200 -21.03 -10.82 -16.25
N ASP A 201 -21.74 -11.63 -15.49
CA ASP A 201 -22.89 -12.39 -15.99
C ASP A 201 -24.18 -11.57 -16.13
N UNK A 202 -23.97 -10.67 -15.61
CA UNK A 202 -25.01 -9.79 -15.60
C UNK A 202 -25.11 -8.93 -16.71
#